data_68224b0efb368a86b7f1a4bac843ed91
#
_entry.id   68224b0efb368a86b7f1a4bac843ed91
#
_cell.length_a   1.000
_cell.length_b   1.000
_cell.length_c   1.000
_cell.angle_alpha   90.00
_cell.angle_beta   90.00
_cell.angle_gamma   90.00
#
_symmetry.space_group_name_H-M   'P 1'
#
loop_
_entity.id
_entity.type
_entity.pdbx_description
1 polymer ?
#
loop_
_entity_poly.entity_id
_entity_poly.type
_entity_poly.pdbx_seq_one_letter_code
_entity_poly.pdbx_strand_id
1 'polypeptide(L)'
;MSERQHDTVSPSSTTLAREDVPTPEVAAPGPTASSAVTTAPAVGTPAPTAGTAVVLVNLGTPEAPTAKAVRPFLREFLSDRRVIETHPLLWRPVLEGIILRVRPRDSARKYASIWMPEGSPLMHWSRRQVEDLQDALGEDVRVRVAMRYGKPALRDVLTDLYDQGVRRVLVLPAYPQYAASSAGTVIDEVARWTLQARDQLEVRTVRSFPDSPVYVEALARALEGHWAEQGRPDFAAGDRLVTSFHSIPRAMHDAGDPYRSECETTARLLRERLGVDEGGLLVRFQSVFGPAEWIGPATIDTMGELGRGGTRRVDVICPGFMADCLETLEEINILNRETFLEAGGQEYHYVPWANDSAGCVATLEEQARRGLSGWVA
;
A
#
# COMPACT_ATOMS: atom_id res chain seq x y z
N MET A 1 42.21 -43.27 26.53
CA MET A 1 43.13 -43.66 25.47
C MET A 1 42.51 -43.17 24.16
N SER A 2 42.98 -42.20 23.47
CA SER A 2 44.26 -41.72 23.06
C SER A 2 44.15 -40.22 22.74
N GLU A 3 45.07 -39.45 23.29
CA GLU A 3 45.43 -38.06 22.94
C GLU A 3 45.93 -37.94 21.51
N ARG A 4 45.75 -36.78 20.90
CA ARG A 4 46.75 -36.01 20.09
C ARG A 4 46.09 -34.70 19.67
N GLN A 5 46.61 -33.64 20.08
CA GLN A 5 47.77 -32.80 19.82
C GLN A 5 47.37 -31.56 19.01
N HIS A 6 47.53 -30.43 19.70
CA HIS A 6 47.50 -29.05 19.14
C HIS A 6 48.63 -28.86 18.14
N ASP A 7 48.34 -28.21 17.02
CA ASP A 7 49.36 -27.50 16.23
C ASP A 7 48.97 -26.02 16.08
N THR A 8 49.78 -25.19 16.71
CA THR A 8 49.80 -23.73 16.62
C THR A 8 50.62 -23.34 15.41
N VAL A 9 50.02 -22.58 14.49
CA VAL A 9 50.75 -21.88 13.40
C VAL A 9 50.70 -20.37 13.66
N SER A 10 51.91 -19.81 13.86
CA SER A 10 52.16 -18.38 13.97
C SER A 10 51.98 -17.65 12.65
N PRO A 11 51.55 -16.37 12.64
CA PRO A 11 51.45 -15.58 11.41
C PRO A 11 52.78 -14.94 11.03
N SER A 12 53.17 -15.14 9.79
CA SER A 12 54.30 -14.47 9.17
C SER A 12 53.93 -13.04 8.79
N SER A 13 54.67 -12.07 9.30
CA SER A 13 54.64 -10.67 8.92
C SER A 13 55.29 -10.48 7.55
N THR A 14 54.53 -10.04 6.56
CA THR A 14 55.04 -9.57 5.28
C THR A 14 54.98 -8.04 5.26
N THR A 15 56.14 -7.40 5.33
CA THR A 15 56.34 -5.97 5.18
C THR A 15 56.22 -5.63 3.70
N LEU A 16 55.21 -4.85 3.31
CA LEU A 16 55.12 -4.24 1.98
C LEU A 16 55.84 -2.88 1.97
N ALA A 17 56.75 -2.75 1.04
CA ALA A 17 57.53 -1.55 0.78
C ALA A 17 56.63 -0.39 0.30
N ARG A 18 56.91 0.82 0.80
CA ARG A 18 56.29 2.06 0.33
C ARG A 18 56.93 2.44 -1.00
N GLU A 19 56.13 2.57 -2.05
CA GLU A 19 56.51 3.28 -3.28
C GLU A 19 56.31 4.78 -3.10
N ASP A 20 57.34 5.57 -3.46
CA ASP A 20 57.34 7.03 -3.45
C ASP A 20 56.47 7.59 -4.55
N VAL A 21 55.47 8.42 -4.19
CA VAL A 21 54.67 9.21 -5.12
C VAL A 21 55.30 10.60 -5.24
N PRO A 22 55.61 11.07 -6.46
CA PRO A 22 56.23 12.39 -6.63
C PRO A 22 55.21 13.51 -6.42
N THR A 23 55.64 14.53 -5.65
CA THR A 23 54.93 15.79 -5.41
C THR A 23 54.90 16.65 -6.66
N PRO A 24 53.77 17.28 -7.05
CA PRO A 24 53.74 18.23 -8.15
C PRO A 24 54.29 19.58 -7.73
N GLU A 25 55.13 20.12 -8.60
CA GLU A 25 55.82 21.41 -8.51
C GLU A 25 54.82 22.58 -8.59
N VAL A 26 54.87 23.49 -7.63
CA VAL A 26 54.03 24.70 -7.56
C VAL A 26 54.64 25.78 -8.45
N ALA A 27 53.95 26.14 -9.52
CA ALA A 27 54.31 27.28 -10.38
C ALA A 27 53.99 28.62 -9.70
N ALA A 28 54.91 29.58 -9.82
CA ALA A 28 54.86 30.91 -9.24
C ALA A 28 53.74 31.80 -9.88
N PRO A 29 53.18 32.78 -9.13
CA PRO A 29 52.06 33.60 -9.61
C PRO A 29 52.49 34.70 -10.57
N GLY A 30 51.80 34.80 -11.69
CA GLY A 30 51.87 35.94 -12.65
C GLY A 30 51.06 37.16 -12.16
N PRO A 31 51.27 38.36 -12.79
CA PRO A 31 50.90 39.64 -12.19
C PRO A 31 49.41 39.91 -12.12
N THR A 32 49.04 40.55 -11.03
CA THR A 32 47.69 40.99 -10.59
C THR A 32 46.94 41.84 -11.60
N ALA A 33 45.76 41.36 -11.99
CA ALA A 33 44.70 42.18 -12.63
C ALA A 33 43.77 42.77 -11.54
N SER A 34 43.50 44.05 -11.73
CA SER A 34 42.71 44.93 -10.88
C SER A 34 41.37 44.32 -10.43
N SER A 35 41.15 44.30 -9.12
CA SER A 35 39.88 43.89 -8.49
C SER A 35 38.78 44.91 -8.76
N ALA A 36 37.80 44.54 -9.59
CA ALA A 36 36.47 45.13 -9.54
C ALA A 36 35.76 44.57 -8.28
N VAL A 37 35.44 45.48 -7.35
CA VAL A 37 34.61 45.16 -6.17
C VAL A 37 33.23 44.80 -6.68
N THR A 38 32.94 43.52 -6.81
CA THR A 38 31.57 43.03 -7.02
C THR A 38 30.82 43.14 -5.69
N THR A 39 29.95 44.13 -5.59
CA THR A 39 28.99 44.24 -4.48
C THR A 39 28.22 42.91 -4.35
N ALA A 40 28.27 42.31 -3.16
CA ALA A 40 27.46 41.14 -2.82
C ALA A 40 26.00 41.43 -3.16
N PRO A 41 25.25 40.45 -3.74
CA PRO A 41 23.84 40.63 -3.99
C PRO A 41 23.15 40.87 -2.64
N ALA A 42 22.24 41.84 -2.63
CA ALA A 42 21.36 42.15 -1.48
C ALA A 42 20.78 40.86 -0.95
N VAL A 43 20.70 40.76 0.39
CA VAL A 43 20.02 39.66 1.09
C VAL A 43 18.66 39.47 0.43
N GLY A 44 18.56 38.41 -0.35
CA GLY A 44 17.35 38.09 -1.10
C GLY A 44 16.18 37.95 -0.15
N THR A 45 15.02 38.41 -0.60
CA THR A 45 13.71 38.06 -0.04
C THR A 45 13.73 36.62 0.43
N PRO A 46 13.32 36.30 1.68
CA PRO A 46 13.30 34.92 2.14
C PRO A 46 12.58 34.09 1.10
N ALA A 47 13.21 32.98 0.68
CA ALA A 47 12.60 32.04 -0.25
C ALA A 47 11.19 31.71 0.27
N PRO A 48 10.15 31.67 -0.57
CA PRO A 48 8.81 31.33 -0.11
C PRO A 48 8.91 30.03 0.71
N THR A 49 8.28 30.05 1.89
CA THR A 49 8.26 28.89 2.81
C THR A 49 8.00 27.64 1.98
N ALA A 50 8.94 26.70 2.02
CA ALA A 50 8.90 25.51 1.17
C ALA A 50 7.54 24.85 1.36
N GLY A 51 6.72 24.77 0.31
CA GLY A 51 5.37 24.23 0.35
C GLY A 51 5.38 22.79 0.86
N THR A 52 4.35 22.43 1.60
CA THR A 52 4.14 21.08 2.13
C THR A 52 3.00 20.39 1.38
N ALA A 53 3.16 19.10 1.08
CA ALA A 53 2.11 18.31 0.45
C ALA A 53 1.91 16.96 1.14
N VAL A 54 0.69 16.43 1.01
CA VAL A 54 0.33 15.04 1.29
C VAL A 54 0.01 14.36 -0.04
N VAL A 55 0.61 13.21 -0.30
CA VAL A 55 0.29 12.37 -1.46
C VAL A 55 -0.37 11.10 -0.97
N LEU A 56 -1.68 10.99 -1.15
CA LEU A 56 -2.44 9.77 -0.92
C LEU A 56 -2.15 8.81 -2.07
N VAL A 57 -1.58 7.64 -1.76
CA VAL A 57 -1.15 6.68 -2.77
C VAL A 57 -1.96 5.40 -2.67
N ASN A 58 -2.66 5.05 -3.74
CA ASN A 58 -3.34 3.77 -3.86
C ASN A 58 -2.66 2.86 -4.90
N LEU A 59 -3.09 1.60 -5.00
CA LEU A 59 -2.49 0.57 -5.86
C LEU A 59 -2.47 1.01 -7.33
N GLY A 60 -3.61 1.47 -7.79
CA GLY A 60 -3.84 1.80 -9.18
C GLY A 60 -4.91 0.94 -9.83
N THR A 61 -5.29 1.35 -11.02
CA THR A 61 -6.39 0.76 -11.78
C THR A 61 -6.17 0.99 -13.28
N PRO A 62 -6.72 0.15 -14.18
CA PRO A 62 -6.67 0.42 -15.60
C PRO A 62 -7.48 1.67 -15.96
N GLU A 63 -7.12 2.35 -17.05
CA GLU A 63 -7.82 3.55 -17.53
C GLU A 63 -9.24 3.27 -18.05
N ALA A 64 -9.54 2.01 -18.42
CA ALA A 64 -10.85 1.58 -18.89
C ALA A 64 -11.04 0.07 -18.67
N PRO A 65 -12.29 -0.44 -18.59
CA PRO A 65 -12.58 -1.85 -18.40
C PRO A 65 -12.45 -2.63 -19.72
N THR A 66 -11.34 -2.45 -20.42
CA THR A 66 -11.05 -3.10 -21.71
C THR A 66 -9.73 -3.85 -21.67
N ALA A 67 -9.62 -4.95 -22.40
CA ALA A 67 -8.37 -5.73 -22.46
C ALA A 67 -7.17 -4.88 -22.92
N LYS A 68 -7.41 -3.84 -23.75
CA LYS A 68 -6.38 -2.92 -24.23
C LYS A 68 -5.83 -2.05 -23.08
N ALA A 69 -6.69 -1.53 -22.23
CA ALA A 69 -6.31 -0.70 -21.09
C ALA A 69 -5.79 -1.53 -19.89
N VAL A 70 -6.35 -2.71 -19.66
CA VAL A 70 -5.93 -3.64 -18.59
C VAL A 70 -4.52 -4.19 -18.81
N ARG A 71 -4.14 -4.46 -20.07
CA ARG A 71 -2.84 -5.06 -20.39
C ARG A 71 -1.63 -4.24 -19.89
N PRO A 72 -1.49 -2.92 -20.17
CA PRO A 72 -0.38 -2.13 -19.66
C PRO A 72 -0.37 -2.04 -18.14
N PHE A 73 -1.53 -1.91 -17.51
CA PHE A 73 -1.66 -1.94 -16.05
C PHE A 73 -1.14 -3.26 -15.46
N LEU A 74 -1.59 -4.40 -15.96
CA LEU A 74 -1.11 -5.71 -15.50
C LEU A 74 0.38 -5.90 -15.77
N ARG A 75 0.91 -5.38 -16.88
CA ARG A 75 2.36 -5.45 -17.16
C ARG A 75 3.15 -4.72 -16.11
N GLU A 76 2.78 -3.48 -15.79
CA GLU A 76 3.46 -2.69 -14.77
C GLU A 76 3.38 -3.37 -13.40
N PHE A 77 2.18 -3.74 -12.96
CA PHE A 77 1.92 -4.39 -11.68
C PHE A 77 2.68 -5.71 -11.51
N LEU A 78 2.59 -6.61 -12.49
CA LEU A 78 3.21 -7.94 -12.43
C LEU A 78 4.72 -7.93 -12.77
N SER A 79 5.28 -6.79 -13.18
CA SER A 79 6.72 -6.60 -13.35
C SER A 79 7.41 -6.14 -12.07
N ASP A 80 6.66 -5.74 -11.05
CA ASP A 80 7.25 -5.32 -9.79
C ASP A 80 7.76 -6.53 -9.00
N ARG A 81 9.02 -6.45 -8.57
CA ARG A 81 9.68 -7.53 -7.83
C ARG A 81 9.14 -7.71 -6.41
N ARG A 82 8.48 -6.71 -5.85
CA ARG A 82 7.77 -6.83 -4.58
C ARG A 82 6.45 -7.58 -4.72
N VAL A 83 5.89 -7.63 -5.94
CA VAL A 83 4.65 -8.37 -6.24
C VAL A 83 4.97 -9.78 -6.72
N ILE A 84 5.95 -9.90 -7.61
CA ILE A 84 6.42 -11.19 -8.15
C ILE A 84 7.92 -11.31 -7.87
N GLU A 85 8.29 -12.08 -6.87
CA GLU A 85 9.68 -12.26 -6.44
C GLU A 85 10.50 -13.18 -7.35
N THR A 86 9.84 -13.88 -8.28
CA THR A 86 10.51 -14.71 -9.29
C THR A 86 11.51 -13.89 -10.09
N HIS A 87 12.69 -14.48 -10.35
CA HIS A 87 13.75 -13.77 -11.07
C HIS A 87 13.27 -13.25 -12.44
N PRO A 88 13.52 -11.98 -12.82
CA PRO A 88 12.95 -11.36 -14.01
C PRO A 88 13.22 -12.09 -15.30
N LEU A 89 14.38 -12.74 -15.46
CA LEU A 89 14.71 -13.52 -16.67
C LEU A 89 13.81 -14.75 -16.84
N LEU A 90 13.33 -15.33 -15.75
CA LEU A 90 12.39 -16.45 -15.77
C LEU A 90 10.95 -15.98 -15.90
N TRP A 91 10.62 -14.87 -15.24
CA TRP A 91 9.26 -14.36 -15.19
C TRP A 91 8.82 -13.62 -16.46
N ARG A 92 9.68 -12.79 -17.06
CA ARG A 92 9.34 -12.01 -18.28
C ARG A 92 8.77 -12.83 -19.42
N PRO A 93 9.34 -14.00 -19.82
CA PRO A 93 8.75 -14.83 -20.87
C PRO A 93 7.33 -15.32 -20.53
N VAL A 94 7.08 -15.68 -19.28
CA VAL A 94 5.76 -16.10 -18.79
C VAL A 94 4.78 -14.92 -18.80
N LEU A 95 5.20 -13.77 -18.29
CA LEU A 95 4.38 -12.57 -18.28
C LEU A 95 3.96 -12.14 -19.69
N GLU A 96 4.92 -11.92 -20.60
CA GLU A 96 4.65 -11.41 -21.96
C GLU A 96 4.05 -12.49 -22.89
N GLY A 97 4.50 -13.73 -22.75
CA GLY A 97 4.11 -14.83 -23.63
C GLY A 97 2.76 -15.45 -23.29
N ILE A 98 2.38 -15.47 -22.02
CA ILE A 98 1.18 -16.16 -21.52
C ILE A 98 0.23 -15.19 -20.82
N ILE A 99 0.66 -14.63 -19.69
CA ILE A 99 -0.23 -13.89 -18.79
C ILE A 99 -0.89 -12.70 -19.49
N LEU A 100 -0.11 -11.86 -20.16
CA LEU A 100 -0.63 -10.66 -20.84
C LEU A 100 -1.39 -10.96 -22.16
N ARG A 101 -1.43 -12.22 -22.58
CA ARG A 101 -2.28 -12.66 -23.71
C ARG A 101 -3.65 -13.15 -23.25
N VAL A 102 -3.71 -13.79 -22.09
CA VAL A 102 -4.92 -14.45 -21.57
C VAL A 102 -5.65 -13.56 -20.56
N ARG A 103 -5.00 -13.18 -19.46
CA ARG A 103 -5.63 -12.47 -18.33
C ARG A 103 -6.31 -11.13 -18.66
N PRO A 104 -5.84 -10.27 -19.60
CA PRO A 104 -6.46 -8.97 -19.82
C PRO A 104 -7.93 -9.03 -20.22
N ARG A 105 -8.38 -10.08 -20.91
CA ARG A 105 -9.80 -10.24 -21.31
C ARG A 105 -10.67 -10.58 -20.11
N ASP A 106 -10.21 -11.49 -19.28
CA ASP A 106 -10.96 -11.92 -18.09
C ASP A 106 -11.00 -10.81 -17.03
N SER A 107 -9.85 -10.17 -16.78
CA SER A 107 -9.80 -9.01 -15.89
C SER A 107 -10.67 -7.86 -16.41
N ALA A 108 -10.71 -7.60 -17.73
CA ALA A 108 -11.56 -6.55 -18.29
C ALA A 108 -13.05 -6.83 -18.06
N ARG A 109 -13.51 -8.10 -18.15
CA ARG A 109 -14.90 -8.47 -17.82
C ARG A 109 -15.22 -8.19 -16.34
N LYS A 110 -14.32 -8.57 -15.44
CA LYS A 110 -14.45 -8.30 -14.01
C LYS A 110 -14.47 -6.79 -13.71
N TYR A 111 -13.58 -6.00 -14.34
CA TYR A 111 -13.64 -4.53 -14.22
C TYR A 111 -14.95 -3.96 -14.76
N ALA A 112 -15.46 -4.50 -15.87
CA ALA A 112 -16.72 -4.02 -16.45
C ALA A 112 -17.94 -4.25 -15.53
N SER A 113 -17.94 -5.31 -14.70
CA SER A 113 -19.05 -5.57 -13.77
C SER A 113 -19.14 -4.60 -12.59
N ILE A 114 -18.04 -3.87 -12.31
CA ILE A 114 -17.99 -2.92 -11.19
C ILE A 114 -17.73 -1.47 -11.65
N TRP A 115 -17.64 -1.25 -12.98
CA TRP A 115 -17.25 0.06 -13.52
C TRP A 115 -18.36 1.07 -13.32
N MET A 116 -18.02 2.22 -12.73
CA MET A 116 -18.93 3.32 -12.46
C MET A 116 -19.01 4.28 -13.65
N PRO A 117 -20.06 5.12 -13.76
CA PRO A 117 -20.11 6.19 -14.76
C PRO A 117 -18.90 7.15 -14.69
N GLU A 118 -18.36 7.36 -13.49
CA GLU A 118 -17.21 8.22 -13.19
C GLU A 118 -15.87 7.52 -13.46
N GLY A 119 -15.88 6.23 -13.79
CA GLY A 119 -14.70 5.43 -14.05
C GLY A 119 -14.50 4.27 -13.06
N SER A 120 -13.25 3.94 -12.80
CA SER A 120 -12.89 2.90 -11.81
C SER A 120 -13.31 3.34 -10.40
N PRO A 121 -13.98 2.46 -9.61
CA PRO A 121 -14.31 2.75 -8.21
C PRO A 121 -13.09 3.22 -7.41
N LEU A 122 -11.95 2.52 -7.54
CA LEU A 122 -10.71 2.87 -6.83
C LEU A 122 -10.28 4.32 -7.11
N MET A 123 -10.32 4.75 -8.37
CA MET A 123 -9.94 6.11 -8.73
C MET A 123 -10.96 7.13 -8.26
N HIS A 124 -12.25 6.83 -8.43
CA HIS A 124 -13.34 7.70 -7.99
C HIS A 124 -13.22 8.00 -6.48
N TRP A 125 -13.17 6.96 -5.67
CA TRP A 125 -13.09 7.11 -4.22
C TRP A 125 -11.77 7.71 -3.75
N SER A 126 -10.65 7.36 -4.38
CA SER A 126 -9.36 8.00 -4.02
C SER A 126 -9.35 9.51 -4.31
N ARG A 127 -10.06 9.99 -5.33
CA ARG A 127 -10.23 11.44 -5.60
C ARG A 127 -11.10 12.09 -4.54
N ARG A 128 -12.24 11.47 -4.20
CA ARG A 128 -13.12 11.97 -3.14
C ARG A 128 -12.36 12.09 -1.81
N GLN A 129 -11.61 11.05 -1.45
CA GLN A 129 -10.76 11.07 -0.25
C GLN A 129 -9.74 12.21 -0.24
N VAL A 130 -9.15 12.52 -1.39
CA VAL A 130 -8.22 13.65 -1.52
C VAL A 130 -8.94 14.99 -1.36
N GLU A 131 -10.12 15.15 -1.93
CA GLU A 131 -10.95 16.36 -1.77
C GLU A 131 -11.32 16.56 -0.29
N ASP A 132 -11.87 15.53 0.37
CA ASP A 132 -12.27 15.59 1.77
C ASP A 132 -11.06 15.79 2.72
N LEU A 133 -9.93 15.15 2.41
CA LEU A 133 -8.69 15.33 3.19
C LEU A 133 -8.08 16.73 2.97
N GLN A 134 -8.20 17.31 1.77
CA GLN A 134 -7.80 18.69 1.50
C GLN A 134 -8.61 19.67 2.35
N ASP A 135 -9.92 19.48 2.42
CA ASP A 135 -10.81 20.32 3.24
C ASP A 135 -10.46 20.20 4.73
N ALA A 136 -10.17 18.98 5.20
CA ALA A 136 -9.80 18.73 6.59
C ALA A 136 -8.42 19.32 6.99
N LEU A 137 -7.44 19.33 6.07
CA LEU A 137 -6.09 19.84 6.34
C LEU A 137 -5.92 21.34 6.07
N GLY A 138 -6.85 21.96 5.34
CA GLY A 138 -6.81 23.38 4.98
C GLY A 138 -5.82 23.70 3.85
N GLU A 139 -5.61 25.01 3.62
CA GLU A 139 -4.86 25.51 2.46
C GLU A 139 -3.33 25.46 2.62
N ASP A 140 -2.82 25.30 3.81
CA ASP A 140 -1.38 25.27 4.11
C ASP A 140 -0.69 23.99 3.60
N VAL A 141 -1.47 22.95 3.31
CA VAL A 141 -1.02 21.64 2.84
C VAL A 141 -1.73 21.31 1.53
N ARG A 142 -0.97 20.94 0.51
CA ARG A 142 -1.54 20.47 -0.76
C ARG A 142 -1.78 18.98 -0.69
N VAL A 143 -3.00 18.52 -0.97
CA VAL A 143 -3.31 17.09 -1.04
C VAL A 143 -3.39 16.64 -2.49
N ARG A 144 -2.75 15.53 -2.84
CA ARG A 144 -2.74 14.94 -4.19
C ARG A 144 -3.00 13.44 -4.13
N VAL A 145 -3.70 12.94 -5.13
CA VAL A 145 -3.80 11.50 -5.38
C VAL A 145 -2.66 11.04 -6.26
N ALA A 146 -2.12 9.87 -5.97
CA ALA A 146 -1.19 9.16 -6.85
C ALA A 146 -1.52 7.67 -6.86
N MET A 147 -1.10 7.00 -7.92
CA MET A 147 -1.21 5.55 -8.07
C MET A 147 0.19 4.93 -8.11
N ARG A 148 0.32 3.78 -7.44
CA ARG A 148 1.57 3.02 -7.53
C ARG A 148 1.76 2.42 -8.92
N TYR A 149 0.67 2.00 -9.56
CA TYR A 149 0.63 1.49 -10.92
C TYR A 149 -0.43 2.22 -11.74
N GLY A 150 -0.10 2.60 -12.98
CA GLY A 150 -0.98 3.40 -13.83
C GLY A 150 -0.92 4.90 -13.50
N LYS A 151 -2.04 5.61 -13.68
CA LYS A 151 -2.07 7.08 -13.60
C LYS A 151 -3.07 7.60 -12.58
N PRO A 152 -2.78 8.79 -11.95
CA PRO A 152 -1.52 9.55 -12.03
C PRO A 152 -0.38 8.79 -11.32
N ALA A 153 0.75 8.59 -12.00
CA ALA A 153 1.85 7.84 -11.44
C ALA A 153 2.52 8.59 -10.28
N LEU A 154 2.87 7.89 -9.20
CA LEU A 154 3.50 8.50 -8.03
C LEU A 154 4.74 9.32 -8.38
N ARG A 155 5.57 8.81 -9.29
CA ARG A 155 6.76 9.51 -9.78
C ARG A 155 6.44 10.85 -10.41
N ASP A 156 5.41 10.90 -11.27
CA ASP A 156 5.01 12.12 -11.97
C ASP A 156 4.45 13.14 -10.98
N VAL A 157 3.62 12.70 -10.03
CA VAL A 157 3.07 13.55 -8.96
C VAL A 157 4.16 14.16 -8.09
N LEU A 158 5.20 13.40 -7.73
CA LEU A 158 6.35 13.94 -6.97
C LEU A 158 7.12 14.98 -7.78
N THR A 159 7.31 14.75 -9.08
CA THR A 159 7.96 15.70 -10.00
C THR A 159 7.15 16.98 -10.13
N ASP A 160 5.85 16.87 -10.37
CA ASP A 160 4.95 18.03 -10.48
C ASP A 160 4.93 18.87 -9.19
N LEU A 161 4.90 18.23 -8.02
CA LEU A 161 4.97 18.93 -6.74
C LEU A 161 6.32 19.66 -6.56
N TYR A 162 7.42 19.00 -6.92
CA TYR A 162 8.75 19.59 -6.89
C TYR A 162 8.84 20.83 -7.78
N ASP A 163 8.35 20.76 -9.02
CA ASP A 163 8.35 21.86 -9.99
C ASP A 163 7.45 23.03 -9.54
N GLN A 164 6.41 22.75 -8.74
CA GLN A 164 5.54 23.73 -8.11
C GLN A 164 6.13 24.36 -6.82
N GLY A 165 7.38 24.07 -6.48
CA GLY A 165 8.08 24.63 -5.31
C GLY A 165 7.79 23.91 -3.99
N VAL A 166 7.09 22.78 -3.98
CA VAL A 166 6.96 21.93 -2.80
C VAL A 166 8.33 21.34 -2.47
N ARG A 167 8.67 21.28 -1.17
CA ARG A 167 9.92 20.69 -0.71
C ARG A 167 9.73 19.68 0.42
N ARG A 168 8.52 19.61 1.00
CA ARG A 168 8.14 18.65 2.03
C ARG A 168 6.96 17.82 1.56
N VAL A 169 7.12 16.51 1.50
CA VAL A 169 6.06 15.60 1.03
C VAL A 169 5.86 14.47 2.04
N LEU A 170 4.65 14.38 2.57
CA LEU A 170 4.18 13.21 3.28
C LEU A 170 3.53 12.26 2.28
N VAL A 171 4.09 11.09 2.11
CA VAL A 171 3.49 10.00 1.33
C VAL A 171 2.66 9.13 2.27
N LEU A 172 1.37 9.04 1.98
CA LEU A 172 0.38 8.27 2.73
C LEU A 172 -0.16 7.13 1.85
N PRO A 173 0.42 5.92 1.94
CA PRO A 173 -0.15 4.75 1.29
C PRO A 173 -1.52 4.41 1.88
N ALA A 174 -2.51 4.19 1.02
CA ALA A 174 -3.88 3.85 1.43
C ALA A 174 -4.01 2.38 1.86
N TYR A 175 -3.08 1.92 2.71
CA TYR A 175 -3.02 0.54 3.22
C TYR A 175 -2.82 0.56 4.72
N PRO A 176 -3.86 0.23 5.51
CA PRO A 176 -3.72 0.17 6.97
C PRO A 176 -2.67 -0.84 7.44
N GLN A 177 -2.58 -1.99 6.77
CA GLN A 177 -1.60 -3.04 7.05
C GLN A 177 -0.46 -2.98 6.03
N TYR A 178 0.79 -3.05 6.52
CA TYR A 178 1.97 -3.12 5.67
C TYR A 178 2.10 -4.50 5.02
N ALA A 179 2.33 -4.49 3.71
CA ALA A 179 2.93 -5.62 3.00
C ALA A 179 4.05 -5.10 2.09
N ALA A 180 5.06 -5.93 1.84
CA ALA A 180 6.11 -5.61 0.88
C ALA A 180 5.52 -5.30 -0.51
N SER A 181 4.46 -6.03 -0.90
CA SER A 181 3.76 -5.88 -2.18
C SER A 181 2.78 -4.70 -2.25
N SER A 182 2.53 -3.97 -1.16
CA SER A 182 1.65 -2.80 -1.10
C SER A 182 2.41 -1.54 -0.65
N ALA A 183 2.46 -1.22 0.64
CA ALA A 183 3.19 -0.06 1.15
C ALA A 183 4.70 -0.11 0.80
N GLY A 184 5.30 -1.30 0.80
CA GLY A 184 6.71 -1.48 0.45
C GLY A 184 7.03 -1.04 -0.98
N THR A 185 6.17 -1.32 -1.97
CA THR A 185 6.38 -0.87 -3.36
C THR A 185 6.27 0.64 -3.51
N VAL A 186 5.39 1.28 -2.73
CA VAL A 186 5.24 2.75 -2.69
C VAL A 186 6.52 3.37 -2.15
N ILE A 187 7.05 2.87 -1.03
CA ILE A 187 8.31 3.33 -0.42
C ILE A 187 9.48 3.17 -1.41
N ASP A 188 9.55 2.03 -2.10
CA ASP A 188 10.57 1.79 -3.13
C ASP A 188 10.50 2.81 -4.27
N GLU A 189 9.30 3.20 -4.73
CA GLU A 189 9.15 4.18 -5.81
C GLU A 189 9.56 5.58 -5.37
N VAL A 190 9.20 5.98 -4.15
CA VAL A 190 9.70 7.22 -3.52
C VAL A 190 11.23 7.21 -3.47
N ALA A 191 11.83 6.12 -3.01
CA ALA A 191 13.29 5.99 -2.94
C ALA A 191 13.95 6.09 -4.34
N ARG A 192 13.35 5.47 -5.37
CA ARG A 192 13.84 5.57 -6.75
C ARG A 192 13.78 7.01 -7.28
N TRP A 193 12.71 7.74 -7.00
CA TRP A 193 12.61 9.14 -7.34
C TRP A 193 13.68 9.97 -6.64
N THR A 194 13.82 9.80 -5.31
CA THR A 194 14.80 10.50 -4.48
C THR A 194 16.23 10.28 -4.97
N LEU A 195 16.60 9.03 -5.32
CA LEU A 195 17.94 8.70 -5.84
C LEU A 195 18.26 9.36 -7.19
N GLN A 196 17.25 9.72 -7.98
CA GLN A 196 17.44 10.38 -9.28
C GLN A 196 17.43 11.91 -9.17
N ALA A 197 16.82 12.47 -8.13
CA ALA A 197 16.75 13.91 -7.92
C ALA A 197 18.06 14.46 -7.38
N ARG A 198 18.59 15.52 -8.00
CA ARG A 198 19.80 16.21 -7.50
C ARG A 198 19.49 17.06 -6.27
N ASP A 199 18.37 17.81 -6.31
CA ASP A 199 17.79 18.52 -5.17
C ASP A 199 16.60 17.71 -4.68
N GLN A 200 16.73 17.09 -3.51
CA GLN A 200 15.79 16.10 -3.00
C GLN A 200 14.68 16.77 -2.20
N LEU A 201 13.48 16.18 -2.26
CA LEU A 201 12.39 16.47 -1.32
C LEU A 201 12.73 15.95 0.08
N GLU A 202 12.31 16.66 1.11
CA GLU A 202 12.18 16.11 2.45
C GLU A 202 10.92 15.23 2.47
N VAL A 203 11.10 13.90 2.48
CA VAL A 203 10.00 12.94 2.38
C VAL A 203 9.80 12.20 3.69
N ARG A 204 8.57 12.14 4.14
CA ARG A 204 8.11 11.20 5.17
C ARG A 204 7.14 10.21 4.55
N THR A 205 7.08 8.99 5.09
CA THR A 205 6.18 7.95 4.62
C THR A 205 5.45 7.33 5.80
N VAL A 206 4.13 7.27 5.75
CA VAL A 206 3.35 6.48 6.70
C VAL A 206 3.50 5.01 6.30
N ARG A 207 4.06 4.20 7.19
CA ARG A 207 4.33 2.78 6.90
C ARG A 207 3.06 1.93 6.99
N SER A 208 2.33 2.07 8.10
CA SER A 208 1.10 1.32 8.40
C SER A 208 0.41 1.93 9.63
N PHE A 209 -0.85 1.56 9.85
CA PHE A 209 -1.67 2.02 11.00
C PHE A 209 -2.72 0.97 11.41
N PRO A 210 -2.34 -0.34 11.53
CA PRO A 210 -3.29 -1.44 11.77
C PRO A 210 -3.97 -1.36 13.14
N ASP A 211 -3.38 -0.62 14.07
CA ASP A 211 -3.78 -0.45 15.47
C ASP A 211 -4.28 0.96 15.81
N SER A 212 -4.46 1.83 14.79
CA SER A 212 -4.99 3.18 15.03
C SER A 212 -6.40 3.10 15.64
N PRO A 213 -6.63 3.74 16.81
CA PRO A 213 -7.95 3.76 17.44
C PRO A 213 -9.03 4.38 16.55
N VAL A 214 -8.68 5.42 15.77
CA VAL A 214 -9.61 6.08 14.84
C VAL A 214 -10.02 5.13 13.73
N TYR A 215 -9.06 4.36 13.18
CA TYR A 215 -9.32 3.37 12.17
C TYR A 215 -10.20 2.22 12.67
N VAL A 216 -9.88 1.66 13.84
CA VAL A 216 -10.68 0.57 14.44
C VAL A 216 -12.10 1.05 14.77
N GLU A 217 -12.23 2.28 15.27
CA GLU A 217 -13.54 2.89 15.53
C GLU A 217 -14.34 3.11 14.23
N ALA A 218 -13.69 3.51 13.13
CA ALA A 218 -14.34 3.65 11.83
C ALA A 218 -14.92 2.32 11.32
N LEU A 219 -14.16 1.22 11.44
CA LEU A 219 -14.63 -0.13 11.11
C LEU A 219 -15.83 -0.55 11.98
N ALA A 220 -15.72 -0.32 13.29
CA ALA A 220 -16.78 -0.67 14.23
C ALA A 220 -18.07 0.10 13.95
N ARG A 221 -17.98 1.41 13.71
CA ARG A 221 -19.16 2.25 13.40
C ARG A 221 -19.82 1.86 12.07
N ALA A 222 -19.04 1.51 11.06
CA ALA A 222 -19.60 1.02 9.80
C ALA A 222 -20.44 -0.26 10.02
N LEU A 223 -19.91 -1.20 10.80
CA LEU A 223 -20.64 -2.42 11.17
C LEU A 223 -21.86 -2.13 12.03
N GLU A 224 -21.73 -1.31 13.06
CA GLU A 224 -22.85 -0.93 13.94
C GLU A 224 -23.96 -0.18 13.19
N GLY A 225 -23.59 0.71 12.25
CA GLY A 225 -24.54 1.40 11.38
C GLY A 225 -25.29 0.43 10.48
N HIS A 226 -24.57 -0.50 9.85
CA HIS A 226 -25.18 -1.57 9.05
C HIS A 226 -26.11 -2.45 9.89
N TRP A 227 -25.70 -2.81 11.10
CA TRP A 227 -26.52 -3.61 12.01
C TRP A 227 -27.74 -2.87 12.57
N ALA A 228 -27.69 -1.56 12.67
CA ALA A 228 -28.85 -0.77 13.04
C ALA A 228 -29.96 -0.84 11.98
N GLU A 229 -29.59 -1.00 10.71
CA GLU A 229 -30.54 -1.12 9.58
C GLU A 229 -30.97 -2.56 9.30
N GLN A 230 -30.02 -3.51 9.32
CA GLN A 230 -30.21 -4.90 8.89
C GLN A 230 -30.36 -5.89 10.06
N GLY A 231 -30.30 -5.41 11.31
CA GLY A 231 -30.21 -6.23 12.51
C GLY A 231 -28.78 -6.75 12.75
N ARG A 232 -28.42 -6.91 14.02
CA ARG A 232 -27.13 -7.51 14.42
C ARG A 232 -27.14 -9.02 14.18
N PRO A 233 -26.06 -9.62 13.64
CA PRO A 233 -25.94 -11.07 13.53
C PRO A 233 -26.09 -11.76 14.88
N ASP A 234 -26.78 -12.90 14.90
CA ASP A 234 -26.86 -13.76 16.08
C ASP A 234 -25.67 -14.73 16.10
N PHE A 235 -24.57 -14.25 16.67
CA PHE A 235 -23.32 -15.04 16.76
C PHE A 235 -23.52 -16.33 17.57
N ALA A 236 -24.43 -16.32 18.56
CA ALA A 236 -24.74 -17.50 19.36
C ALA A 236 -25.51 -18.56 18.56
N ALA A 237 -26.35 -18.14 17.63
CA ALA A 237 -27.06 -19.03 16.71
C ALA A 237 -26.20 -19.47 15.50
N GLY A 238 -24.97 -18.98 15.38
CA GLY A 238 -24.04 -19.40 14.34
C GLY A 238 -23.86 -18.42 13.17
N ASP A 239 -24.45 -17.22 13.21
CA ASP A 239 -24.11 -16.16 12.27
C ASP A 239 -22.65 -15.75 12.42
N ARG A 240 -22.02 -15.22 11.36
CA ARG A 240 -20.60 -14.87 11.37
C ARG A 240 -20.32 -13.48 10.79
N LEU A 241 -19.36 -12.80 11.41
CA LEU A 241 -18.68 -11.66 10.81
C LEU A 241 -17.32 -12.13 10.26
N VAL A 242 -17.00 -11.78 9.03
CA VAL A 242 -15.72 -12.11 8.39
C VAL A 242 -14.97 -10.81 8.06
N THR A 243 -13.75 -10.69 8.59
CA THR A 243 -12.79 -9.71 8.11
C THR A 243 -11.99 -10.37 6.99
N SER A 244 -12.13 -9.86 5.76
CA SER A 244 -11.40 -10.37 4.59
C SER A 244 -10.28 -9.41 4.22
N PHE A 245 -9.05 -9.90 4.23
CA PHE A 245 -7.85 -9.18 3.81
C PHE A 245 -7.30 -9.79 2.53
N HIS A 246 -6.58 -9.01 1.71
CA HIS A 246 -5.88 -9.61 0.57
C HIS A 246 -4.83 -10.61 1.05
N SER A 247 -4.74 -11.77 0.43
CA SER A 247 -3.69 -12.74 0.79
C SER A 247 -2.33 -12.34 0.20
N ILE A 248 -1.27 -12.85 0.79
CA ILE A 248 0.09 -12.79 0.24
C ILE A 248 0.66 -14.21 0.13
N PRO A 249 1.60 -14.47 -0.80
CA PRO A 249 2.30 -15.75 -0.84
C PRO A 249 2.92 -16.10 0.51
N ARG A 250 2.78 -17.37 0.93
CA ARG A 250 3.37 -17.86 2.19
C ARG A 250 4.88 -17.59 2.25
N ALA A 251 5.58 -17.73 1.13
CA ALA A 251 7.01 -17.45 1.07
C ALA A 251 7.38 -16.02 1.49
N MET A 252 6.54 -15.01 1.17
CA MET A 252 6.74 -13.62 1.63
C MET A 252 6.57 -13.52 3.15
N HIS A 253 5.53 -14.16 3.69
CA HIS A 253 5.31 -14.22 5.13
C HIS A 253 6.50 -14.88 5.84
N ASP A 254 6.95 -16.03 5.35
CA ASP A 254 8.06 -16.78 5.93
C ASP A 254 9.40 -16.04 5.82
N ALA A 255 9.53 -15.14 4.82
CA ALA A 255 10.66 -14.22 4.68
C ALA A 255 10.59 -13.01 5.65
N GLY A 256 9.55 -12.91 6.48
CA GLY A 256 9.42 -11.90 7.53
C GLY A 256 8.50 -10.72 7.18
N ASP A 257 7.62 -10.85 6.17
CA ASP A 257 6.59 -9.83 5.92
C ASP A 257 5.60 -9.80 7.10
N PRO A 258 5.39 -8.64 7.75
CA PRO A 258 4.57 -8.53 8.96
C PRO A 258 3.06 -8.50 8.67
N TYR A 259 2.66 -8.55 7.42
CA TYR A 259 1.28 -8.30 6.97
C TYR A 259 0.24 -9.10 7.76
N ARG A 260 0.47 -10.41 7.91
CA ARG A 260 -0.46 -11.29 8.63
C ARG A 260 -0.68 -10.82 10.08
N SER A 261 0.39 -10.51 10.79
CA SER A 261 0.30 -10.07 12.19
C SER A 261 -0.38 -8.71 12.32
N GLU A 262 -0.20 -7.82 11.34
CA GLU A 262 -0.91 -6.53 11.30
C GLU A 262 -2.42 -6.72 11.01
N CYS A 263 -2.80 -7.65 10.12
CA CYS A 263 -4.21 -8.01 9.89
C CYS A 263 -4.86 -8.61 11.16
N GLU A 264 -4.17 -9.53 11.82
CA GLU A 264 -4.62 -10.14 13.08
C GLU A 264 -4.75 -9.11 14.22
N THR A 265 -3.85 -8.11 14.26
CA THR A 265 -3.94 -6.98 15.21
C THR A 265 -5.20 -6.17 14.99
N THR A 266 -5.50 -5.77 13.75
CA THR A 266 -6.73 -5.05 13.41
C THR A 266 -7.97 -5.85 13.81
N ALA A 267 -8.02 -7.13 13.45
CA ALA A 267 -9.16 -8.00 13.75
C ALA A 267 -9.36 -8.21 15.26
N ARG A 268 -8.28 -8.37 16.02
CA ARG A 268 -8.33 -8.49 17.48
C ARG A 268 -8.91 -7.22 18.11
N LEU A 269 -8.41 -6.04 17.73
CA LEU A 269 -8.91 -4.77 18.25
C LEU A 269 -10.39 -4.53 17.88
N LEU A 270 -10.78 -4.93 16.68
CA LEU A 270 -12.18 -4.86 16.23
C LEU A 270 -13.08 -5.81 17.03
N ARG A 271 -12.63 -7.05 17.33
CA ARG A 271 -13.35 -7.97 18.22
C ARG A 271 -13.57 -7.35 19.61
N GLU A 272 -12.51 -6.83 20.19
CA GLU A 272 -12.55 -6.18 21.50
C GLU A 272 -13.54 -5.00 21.51
N ARG A 273 -13.50 -4.15 20.48
CA ARG A 273 -14.39 -2.98 20.34
C ARG A 273 -15.87 -3.37 20.16
N LEU A 274 -16.15 -4.45 19.41
CA LEU A 274 -17.51 -4.93 19.12
C LEU A 274 -18.07 -5.88 20.19
N GLY A 275 -17.23 -6.38 21.10
CA GLY A 275 -17.61 -7.44 22.04
C GLY A 275 -17.97 -8.76 21.35
N VAL A 276 -17.25 -9.13 20.29
CA VAL A 276 -17.44 -10.36 19.51
C VAL A 276 -16.22 -11.26 19.73
N ASP A 277 -16.45 -12.53 19.99
CA ASP A 277 -15.37 -13.50 20.20
C ASP A 277 -14.73 -14.01 18.88
N GLU A 278 -13.73 -14.87 18.98
CA GLU A 278 -13.03 -15.46 17.82
C GLU A 278 -13.93 -16.37 16.98
N GLY A 279 -14.96 -16.97 17.57
CA GLY A 279 -15.94 -17.76 16.87
C GLY A 279 -16.89 -16.90 16.05
N GLY A 280 -17.24 -15.73 16.56
CA GLY A 280 -18.15 -14.79 15.90
C GLY A 280 -17.48 -13.96 14.80
N LEU A 281 -16.24 -13.49 15.01
CA LEU A 281 -15.47 -12.76 14.00
C LEU A 281 -14.30 -13.61 13.50
N LEU A 282 -14.34 -13.95 12.22
CA LEU A 282 -13.36 -14.79 11.55
C LEU A 282 -12.39 -13.94 10.71
N VAL A 283 -11.07 -14.16 10.85
CA VAL A 283 -10.05 -13.55 9.98
C VAL A 283 -9.82 -14.44 8.78
N ARG A 284 -9.98 -13.89 7.58
CA ARG A 284 -9.86 -14.62 6.32
C ARG A 284 -9.05 -13.83 5.30
N PHE A 285 -8.52 -14.53 4.28
CA PHE A 285 -7.67 -13.94 3.27
C PHE A 285 -8.22 -14.25 1.88
N GLN A 286 -8.36 -13.22 1.05
CA GLN A 286 -8.93 -13.28 -0.30
C GLN A 286 -7.85 -13.24 -1.38
N SER A 287 -8.24 -13.41 -2.65
CA SER A 287 -7.39 -13.25 -3.82
C SER A 287 -6.26 -14.29 -3.90
N VAL A 288 -6.54 -15.52 -3.49
CA VAL A 288 -5.65 -16.66 -3.65
C VAL A 288 -5.70 -17.15 -5.10
N PHE A 289 -4.55 -17.23 -5.77
CA PHE A 289 -4.48 -17.68 -7.16
C PHE A 289 -3.15 -18.36 -7.51
N GLY A 290 -3.22 -19.23 -8.55
CA GLY A 290 -2.04 -19.95 -9.05
C GLY A 290 -1.60 -21.10 -8.11
N PRO A 291 -0.44 -21.73 -8.40
CA PRO A 291 0.02 -22.92 -7.69
C PRO A 291 0.81 -22.63 -6.42
N ALA A 292 1.11 -21.36 -6.11
CA ALA A 292 1.85 -21.00 -4.91
C ALA A 292 0.98 -21.21 -3.67
N GLU A 293 1.61 -21.50 -2.54
CA GLU A 293 0.95 -21.49 -1.24
C GLU A 293 0.76 -20.04 -0.77
N TRP A 294 -0.43 -19.72 -0.29
CA TRP A 294 -0.82 -18.41 0.21
C TRP A 294 -1.15 -18.46 1.70
N ILE A 295 -1.06 -17.32 2.39
CA ILE A 295 -1.57 -17.25 3.77
C ILE A 295 -3.10 -17.41 3.75
N GLY A 296 -3.62 -18.09 4.76
CA GLY A 296 -5.05 -18.42 4.85
C GLY A 296 -5.55 -18.42 6.29
N PRO A 297 -6.79 -18.87 6.49
CA PRO A 297 -7.70 -19.57 5.56
C PRO A 297 -8.26 -18.65 4.46
N ALA A 298 -8.55 -19.24 3.28
CA ALA A 298 -9.11 -18.49 2.15
C ALA A 298 -10.56 -18.06 2.40
N THR A 299 -10.92 -16.84 2.02
CA THR A 299 -12.28 -16.32 2.20
C THR A 299 -13.29 -17.13 1.41
N ILE A 300 -13.00 -17.43 0.15
CA ILE A 300 -13.90 -18.17 -0.74
C ILE A 300 -14.20 -19.58 -0.24
N ASP A 301 -13.18 -20.30 0.26
CA ASP A 301 -13.36 -21.63 0.82
C ASP A 301 -14.22 -21.58 2.09
N THR A 302 -13.97 -20.59 2.96
CA THR A 302 -14.74 -20.33 4.17
C THR A 302 -16.22 -20.06 3.83
N MET A 303 -16.54 -19.29 2.79
CA MET A 303 -17.91 -19.05 2.36
C MET A 303 -18.63 -20.36 2.01
N GLY A 304 -17.99 -21.21 1.20
CA GLY A 304 -18.52 -22.53 0.88
C GLY A 304 -18.69 -23.44 2.10
N GLU A 305 -17.73 -23.42 3.03
CA GLU A 305 -17.80 -24.21 4.28
C GLU A 305 -18.93 -23.75 5.21
N LEU A 306 -19.07 -22.45 5.42
CA LEU A 306 -20.13 -21.87 6.26
C LEU A 306 -21.53 -22.15 5.69
N GLY A 307 -21.72 -21.99 4.37
CA GLY A 307 -22.98 -22.31 3.71
C GLY A 307 -23.36 -23.78 3.88
N ARG A 308 -22.44 -24.72 3.57
CA ARG A 308 -22.66 -26.16 3.77
C ARG A 308 -22.84 -26.53 5.23
N GLY A 309 -22.23 -25.79 6.15
CA GLY A 309 -22.35 -25.98 7.60
C GLY A 309 -23.68 -25.46 8.19
N GLY A 310 -24.55 -24.86 7.38
CA GLY A 310 -25.86 -24.36 7.81
C GLY A 310 -25.79 -22.97 8.47
N THR A 311 -24.72 -22.22 8.30
CA THR A 311 -24.64 -20.81 8.72
C THR A 311 -25.72 -20.03 7.95
N ARG A 312 -26.63 -19.37 8.68
CA ARG A 312 -27.73 -18.62 8.09
C ARG A 312 -27.24 -17.30 7.47
N ARG A 313 -26.44 -16.52 8.22
CA ARG A 313 -26.01 -15.17 7.85
C ARG A 313 -24.50 -14.99 7.98
N VAL A 314 -23.93 -14.32 6.99
CA VAL A 314 -22.53 -13.85 7.01
C VAL A 314 -22.49 -12.37 6.62
N ASP A 315 -21.89 -11.56 7.50
CA ASP A 315 -21.49 -10.18 7.19
C ASP A 315 -20.00 -10.16 6.88
N VAL A 316 -19.57 -9.48 5.82
CA VAL A 316 -18.17 -9.41 5.41
C VAL A 316 -17.74 -7.95 5.32
N ILE A 317 -16.60 -7.63 5.93
CA ILE A 317 -15.94 -6.33 5.83
C ILE A 317 -14.51 -6.53 5.35
N CYS A 318 -13.98 -5.58 4.56
CA CYS A 318 -12.63 -5.62 4.00
C CYS A 318 -11.75 -4.53 4.64
N PRO A 319 -11.18 -4.73 5.84
CA PRO A 319 -10.49 -3.67 6.58
C PRO A 319 -9.24 -3.15 5.86
N GLY A 320 -8.54 -3.98 5.08
CA GLY A 320 -7.31 -3.62 4.36
C GLY A 320 -7.50 -2.70 3.14
N PHE A 321 -8.75 -2.38 2.78
CA PHE A 321 -9.07 -1.61 1.58
C PHE A 321 -9.71 -0.27 1.96
N MET A 322 -8.96 0.83 1.73
CA MET A 322 -9.42 2.21 2.00
C MET A 322 -10.39 2.74 0.93
N ALA A 323 -10.53 2.04 -0.19
CA ALA A 323 -11.47 2.37 -1.27
C ALA A 323 -11.97 1.09 -1.93
N ASP A 324 -13.23 1.08 -2.35
CA ASP A 324 -13.77 -0.02 -3.12
C ASP A 324 -13.04 -0.22 -4.45
N CYS A 325 -12.81 -1.46 -4.77
CA CYS A 325 -12.03 -1.89 -5.91
C CYS A 325 -12.52 -3.24 -6.46
N LEU A 326 -11.74 -3.86 -7.33
CA LEU A 326 -12.08 -5.16 -7.90
C LEU A 326 -12.23 -6.24 -6.83
N GLU A 327 -11.33 -6.20 -5.86
CA GLU A 327 -11.21 -7.17 -4.78
C GLU A 327 -12.37 -7.08 -3.78
N THR A 328 -12.95 -5.90 -3.57
CA THR A 328 -14.08 -5.73 -2.66
C THR A 328 -15.43 -5.93 -3.35
N LEU A 329 -15.61 -5.40 -4.55
CA LEU A 329 -16.89 -5.40 -5.23
C LEU A 329 -17.12 -6.68 -6.04
N GLU A 330 -16.16 -7.11 -6.88
CA GLU A 330 -16.34 -8.32 -7.68
C GLU A 330 -16.05 -9.56 -6.86
N GLU A 331 -14.91 -9.63 -6.17
CA GLU A 331 -14.53 -10.85 -5.47
C GLU A 331 -15.37 -11.07 -4.20
N ILE A 332 -15.49 -10.06 -3.33
CA ILE A 332 -16.22 -10.23 -2.06
C ILE A 332 -17.73 -10.05 -2.25
N ASN A 333 -18.16 -8.94 -2.85
CA ASN A 333 -19.61 -8.66 -2.88
C ASN A 333 -20.38 -9.45 -3.96
N ILE A 334 -19.72 -9.94 -5.03
CA ILE A 334 -20.37 -10.78 -6.05
C ILE A 334 -19.97 -12.24 -5.84
N LEU A 335 -18.71 -12.61 -6.09
CA LEU A 335 -18.29 -14.01 -6.14
C LEU A 335 -18.44 -14.74 -4.79
N ASN A 336 -18.01 -14.13 -3.69
CA ASN A 336 -18.12 -14.75 -2.37
C ASN A 336 -19.57 -14.81 -1.88
N ARG A 337 -20.40 -13.83 -2.23
CA ARG A 337 -21.84 -13.86 -1.99
C ARG A 337 -22.49 -15.05 -2.70
N GLU A 338 -22.25 -15.21 -4.00
CA GLU A 338 -22.77 -16.34 -4.79
C GLU A 338 -22.33 -17.66 -4.18
N THR A 339 -21.04 -17.82 -3.88
CA THR A 339 -20.49 -19.04 -3.27
C THR A 339 -21.17 -19.40 -1.95
N PHE A 340 -21.43 -18.42 -1.08
CA PHE A 340 -22.11 -18.67 0.20
C PHE A 340 -23.58 -19.08 0.03
N LEU A 341 -24.31 -18.36 -0.82
CA LEU A 341 -25.74 -18.62 -1.05
C LEU A 341 -25.95 -19.96 -1.78
N GLU A 342 -25.16 -20.27 -2.80
CA GLU A 342 -25.22 -21.56 -3.51
C GLU A 342 -24.84 -22.75 -2.61
N ALA A 343 -24.00 -22.53 -1.60
CA ALA A 343 -23.66 -23.55 -0.60
C ALA A 343 -24.74 -23.76 0.47
N GLY A 344 -25.80 -22.98 0.50
CA GLY A 344 -26.94 -23.13 1.43
C GLY A 344 -27.07 -22.00 2.45
N GLY A 345 -26.24 -20.99 2.43
CA GLY A 345 -26.39 -19.77 3.21
C GLY A 345 -27.66 -19.00 2.79
N GLN A 346 -28.17 -18.12 3.65
CA GLN A 346 -29.43 -17.42 3.41
C GLN A 346 -29.26 -15.90 3.27
N GLU A 347 -28.41 -15.30 4.07
CA GLU A 347 -28.19 -13.86 4.12
C GLU A 347 -26.68 -13.54 4.02
N TYR A 348 -26.32 -12.71 3.06
CA TYR A 348 -24.93 -12.26 2.88
C TYR A 348 -24.90 -10.74 2.74
N HIS A 349 -24.09 -10.07 3.56
CA HIS A 349 -23.92 -8.64 3.52
C HIS A 349 -22.42 -8.29 3.34
N TYR A 350 -22.10 -7.56 2.28
CA TYR A 350 -20.85 -6.82 2.21
C TYR A 350 -21.06 -5.47 2.90
N VAL A 351 -20.22 -5.16 3.90
CA VAL A 351 -20.31 -3.92 4.67
C VAL A 351 -19.22 -2.96 4.22
N PRO A 352 -19.53 -1.93 3.43
CA PRO A 352 -18.57 -0.90 3.05
C PRO A 352 -18.25 -0.02 4.28
N TRP A 353 -16.98 0.25 4.54
CA TRP A 353 -16.55 1.10 5.66
C TRP A 353 -15.74 2.33 5.21
N ALA A 354 -15.12 2.21 4.03
CA ALA A 354 -14.14 3.14 3.50
C ALA A 354 -14.78 4.21 2.56
N ASN A 355 -14.18 4.41 1.39
CA ASN A 355 -14.63 5.36 0.39
C ASN A 355 -14.59 6.81 0.91
N ASP A 356 -15.67 7.56 0.82
CA ASP A 356 -15.84 8.92 1.36
C ASP A 356 -16.56 8.93 2.72
N SER A 357 -16.59 7.79 3.44
CA SER A 357 -17.19 7.76 4.78
C SER A 357 -16.42 8.67 5.74
N ALA A 358 -17.16 9.32 6.65
CA ALA A 358 -16.55 10.19 7.67
C ALA A 358 -15.48 9.46 8.50
N GLY A 359 -15.65 8.15 8.74
CA GLY A 359 -14.66 7.33 9.45
C GLY A 359 -13.38 7.12 8.65
N CYS A 360 -13.50 6.92 7.33
CA CYS A 360 -12.36 6.81 6.44
C CYS A 360 -11.57 8.12 6.37
N VAL A 361 -12.27 9.24 6.17
CA VAL A 361 -11.65 10.58 6.12
C VAL A 361 -10.95 10.90 7.44
N ALA A 362 -11.59 10.66 8.58
CA ALA A 362 -10.98 10.86 9.90
C ALA A 362 -9.72 10.01 10.10
N THR A 363 -9.71 8.78 9.59
CA THR A 363 -8.54 7.89 9.63
C THR A 363 -7.39 8.48 8.81
N LEU A 364 -7.65 8.92 7.58
CA LEU A 364 -6.64 9.54 6.72
C LEU A 364 -6.12 10.85 7.31
N GLU A 365 -7.00 11.67 7.88
CA GLU A 365 -6.64 12.92 8.56
C GLU A 365 -5.73 12.68 9.77
N GLU A 366 -6.05 11.70 10.63
CA GLU A 366 -5.19 11.32 11.75
C GLU A 366 -3.79 10.97 11.28
N GLN A 367 -3.67 10.10 10.28
CA GLN A 367 -2.36 9.68 9.78
C GLN A 367 -1.61 10.83 9.12
N ALA A 368 -2.30 11.69 8.37
CA ALA A 368 -1.71 12.87 7.78
C ALA A 368 -1.20 13.85 8.83
N ARG A 369 -2.01 14.22 9.86
CA ARG A 369 -1.59 15.13 10.91
C ARG A 369 -0.40 14.58 11.73
N ARG A 370 -0.39 13.28 12.05
CA ARG A 370 0.75 12.64 12.71
C ARG A 370 2.03 12.73 11.86
N GLY A 371 1.92 12.46 10.56
CA GLY A 371 3.06 12.50 9.64
C GLY A 371 3.57 13.93 9.38
N LEU A 372 2.68 14.94 9.44
CA LEU A 372 2.98 16.35 9.23
C LEU A 372 3.52 17.05 10.49
N SER A 373 3.50 16.41 11.65
CA SER A 373 3.93 17.00 12.93
C SER A 373 5.30 17.67 12.81
N GLY A 374 5.39 18.95 13.19
CA GLY A 374 6.58 19.78 13.06
C GLY A 374 6.89 20.30 11.65
N TRP A 375 6.05 20.05 10.67
CA TRP A 375 6.13 20.66 9.33
C TRP A 375 5.09 21.77 9.14
N VAL A 376 3.94 21.60 9.73
CA VAL A 376 2.84 22.57 9.78
C VAL A 376 2.44 22.80 11.23
N ALA A 377 1.81 23.95 11.53
CA ALA A 377 1.38 24.33 12.86
C ALA A 377 0.18 23.48 13.34
#